data_ea86100fde781f77e6734d10a9b77e8e
#
_entry.id   ea86100fde781f77e6734d10a9b77e8e
#
_cell.length_a   1.000
_cell.length_b   1.000
_cell.length_c   1.000
_cell.angle_alpha   90.00
_cell.angle_beta   90.00
_cell.angle_gamma   90.00
#
_symmetry.space_group_name_H-M   'P 1'
#
loop_
_entity.id
_entity.type
_entity.pdbx_description
1 polymer ?
#
loop_
_entity_poly.entity_id
_entity_poly.type
_entity_poly.pdbx_seq_one_letter_code
_entity_poly.pdbx_strand_id
1 'polypeptide(L)'
;MCIRDRGKRLLDAVWPVGSIYLSASEISPETLFGGTWEQVKDRFLLAAGDTYSLGGTGGQAEHTLTVQELPSHGHGYTYTGQSSTTGTGAIRLVNPGGTVNAYTGEKDGRTGGGQPHSNMPPYLAVNIWRRTA
;
A
#
# COMPACT_ATOMS: atom_id res chain seq x y z
N MET A 1 33.36 42.00 4.81
CA MET A 1 32.34 40.93 4.57
C MET A 1 33.08 39.69 4.09
N CYS A 2 33.13 38.65 4.91
CA CYS A 2 33.95 37.46 4.64
C CYS A 2 33.32 36.59 3.53
N ILE A 3 34.17 35.91 2.74
CA ILE A 3 33.73 35.00 1.64
C ILE A 3 32.77 33.91 2.18
N ARG A 4 33.00 33.42 3.41
CA ARG A 4 32.11 32.45 4.09
C ARG A 4 30.68 32.98 4.31
N ASP A 5 30.54 34.27 4.58
CA ASP A 5 29.26 34.93 4.85
C ASP A 5 28.41 35.04 3.56
N ARG A 6 29.05 35.26 2.41
CA ARG A 6 28.36 35.25 1.11
C ARG A 6 27.83 33.86 0.71
N GLY A 7 28.66 32.82 0.94
CA GLY A 7 28.24 31.43 0.63
C GLY A 7 27.03 31.02 1.46
N LYS A 8 27.02 31.32 2.75
CA LYS A 8 25.87 31.00 3.63
C LYS A 8 24.60 31.74 3.19
N ARG A 9 24.71 33.04 2.85
CA ARG A 9 23.57 33.82 2.36
C ARG A 9 23.00 33.29 1.05
N LEU A 10 23.86 32.85 0.13
CA LEU A 10 23.39 32.24 -1.12
C LEU A 10 22.70 30.91 -0.88
N LEU A 11 23.27 30.06 -0.02
CA LEU A 11 22.64 28.79 0.36
C LEU A 11 21.27 29.03 0.99
N ASP A 12 21.16 29.95 1.95
CA ASP A 12 19.90 30.26 2.63
C ASP A 12 18.85 30.90 1.70
N ALA A 13 19.29 31.57 0.65
CA ALA A 13 18.41 32.15 -0.37
C ALA A 13 17.89 31.10 -1.36
N VAL A 14 18.74 30.15 -1.77
CA VAL A 14 18.37 29.12 -2.77
C VAL A 14 17.72 27.92 -2.10
N TRP A 15 18.25 27.53 -0.94
CA TRP A 15 17.81 26.37 -0.18
C TRP A 15 17.53 26.74 1.27
N PRO A 16 16.46 27.48 1.59
CA PRO A 16 16.12 27.78 2.99
C PRO A 16 15.90 26.49 3.80
N VAL A 17 16.06 26.57 5.13
CA VAL A 17 15.78 25.46 6.03
C VAL A 17 14.37 24.95 5.79
N GLY A 18 14.23 23.62 5.65
CA GLY A 18 13.00 22.94 5.26
C GLY A 18 12.91 22.61 3.76
N SER A 19 13.82 23.13 2.92
CA SER A 19 13.85 22.79 1.49
C SER A 19 14.12 21.30 1.27
N ILE A 20 13.54 20.76 0.19
CA ILE A 20 13.76 19.40 -0.29
C ILE A 20 14.66 19.46 -1.53
N TYR A 21 15.74 18.68 -1.52
CA TYR A 21 16.64 18.49 -2.64
C TYR A 21 16.54 17.05 -3.15
N LEU A 22 16.35 16.88 -4.46
CA LEU A 22 16.29 15.58 -5.13
C LEU A 22 17.48 15.44 -6.08
N SER A 23 18.11 14.27 -6.06
CA SER A 23 19.25 13.98 -6.93
C SER A 23 19.34 12.50 -7.27
N ALA A 24 19.67 12.20 -8.52
CA ALA A 24 20.10 10.86 -8.93
C ALA A 24 21.57 10.58 -8.59
N SER A 25 22.32 11.57 -8.11
CA SER A 25 23.71 11.43 -7.65
C SER A 25 23.77 10.98 -6.21
N GLU A 26 24.80 10.22 -5.86
CA GLU A 26 25.08 9.81 -4.48
C GLU A 26 25.73 10.92 -3.63
N ILE A 27 26.15 12.03 -4.27
CA ILE A 27 26.80 13.13 -3.57
C ILE A 27 25.77 13.86 -2.69
N SER A 28 26.10 14.01 -1.41
CA SER A 28 25.24 14.71 -0.47
C SER A 28 25.22 16.22 -0.78
N PRO A 29 24.06 16.90 -0.61
CA PRO A 29 23.97 18.33 -0.79
C PRO A 29 24.83 19.12 0.22
N GLU A 30 25.14 18.54 1.38
CA GLU A 30 26.10 19.11 2.34
C GLU A 30 27.49 19.30 1.72
N THR A 31 27.95 18.30 0.94
CA THR A 31 29.23 18.38 0.22
C THR A 31 29.20 19.44 -0.89
N LEU A 32 28.07 19.58 -1.58
CA LEU A 32 27.92 20.49 -2.73
C LEU A 32 27.71 21.94 -2.30
N PHE A 33 26.89 22.17 -1.28
CA PHE A 33 26.37 23.50 -0.94
C PHE A 33 26.70 23.91 0.50
N GLY A 34 27.09 22.95 1.37
CA GLY A 34 27.19 23.15 2.81
C GLY A 34 25.81 23.03 3.49
N GLY A 35 25.71 23.48 4.73
CA GLY A 35 24.53 23.34 5.57
C GLY A 35 24.41 21.95 6.15
N THR A 36 23.30 21.66 6.83
CA THR A 36 23.01 20.35 7.41
C THR A 36 21.77 19.77 6.72
N TRP A 37 21.86 18.51 6.33
CA TRP A 37 20.85 17.83 5.55
C TRP A 37 20.54 16.46 6.14
N GLU A 38 19.27 16.10 6.14
CA GLU A 38 18.77 14.80 6.55
C GLU A 38 18.21 14.07 5.33
N GLN A 39 18.65 12.83 5.11
CA GLN A 39 18.13 12.01 4.01
C GLN A 39 16.74 11.46 4.35
N VAL A 40 15.78 11.67 3.46
CA VAL A 40 14.46 11.04 3.49
C VAL A 40 14.55 9.71 2.76
N LYS A 41 14.27 8.61 3.48
CA LYS A 41 14.43 7.25 2.94
C LYS A 41 13.09 6.53 2.88
N ASP A 42 12.93 5.68 1.87
CA ASP A 42 11.84 4.72 1.71
C ASP A 42 10.44 5.35 1.79
N ARG A 43 10.29 6.58 1.24
CA ARG A 43 9.04 7.35 1.24
C ARG A 43 8.81 8.06 -0.07
N PHE A 44 7.55 8.12 -0.49
CA PHE A 44 7.08 9.07 -1.50
C PHE A 44 6.82 10.43 -0.86
N LEU A 45 7.03 11.49 -1.62
CA LEU A 45 6.65 12.83 -1.18
C LEU A 45 5.18 13.08 -1.55
N LEU A 46 4.40 13.50 -0.55
CA LEU A 46 3.01 13.90 -0.69
C LEU A 46 2.88 15.38 -0.39
N ALA A 47 2.13 16.12 -1.19
CA ALA A 47 1.84 17.52 -0.91
C ALA A 47 1.01 17.66 0.37
N ALA A 48 1.46 18.51 1.29
CA ALA A 48 0.68 18.86 2.47
C ALA A 48 -0.53 19.73 2.10
N GLY A 49 -1.61 19.59 2.84
CA GLY A 49 -2.86 20.31 2.65
C GLY A 49 -3.79 20.14 3.83
N ASP A 50 -5.09 20.33 3.59
CA ASP A 50 -6.11 20.27 4.65
C ASP A 50 -6.25 18.87 5.26
N THR A 51 -5.99 17.82 4.48
CA THR A 51 -6.09 16.41 4.92
C THR A 51 -4.76 15.89 5.47
N TYR A 52 -3.64 16.29 4.87
CA TYR A 52 -2.30 15.81 5.24
C TYR A 52 -1.44 16.94 5.76
N SER A 53 -1.16 16.91 7.04
CA SER A 53 -0.34 17.93 7.69
C SER A 53 1.10 17.92 7.21
N LEU A 54 1.74 19.09 7.17
CA LEU A 54 3.16 19.24 6.87
C LEU A 54 4.01 18.37 7.82
N GLY A 55 4.90 17.56 7.26
CA GLY A 55 5.75 16.63 8.00
C GLY A 55 5.06 15.36 8.46
N GLY A 56 3.77 15.19 8.20
CA GLY A 56 3.03 13.95 8.46
C GLY A 56 3.62 12.76 7.70
N THR A 57 3.51 11.57 8.28
CA THR A 57 3.98 10.32 7.67
C THR A 57 2.88 9.27 7.70
N GLY A 58 2.82 8.43 6.68
CA GLY A 58 1.80 7.38 6.58
C GLY A 58 1.99 6.51 5.34
N GLY A 59 0.98 5.71 5.05
CA GLY A 59 0.96 4.79 3.93
C GLY A 59 1.64 3.45 4.22
N GLN A 60 1.47 2.51 3.31
CA GLN A 60 2.01 1.15 3.35
C GLN A 60 2.55 0.80 1.97
N ALA A 61 3.75 0.21 1.91
CA ALA A 61 4.34 -0.28 0.66
C ALA A 61 3.66 -1.56 0.17
N GLU A 62 3.16 -2.38 1.09
CA GLU A 62 2.42 -3.61 0.84
C GLU A 62 1.12 -3.61 1.63
N HIS A 63 0.09 -4.22 1.08
CA HIS A 63 -1.21 -4.33 1.73
C HIS A 63 -1.82 -5.72 1.53
N THR A 64 -2.38 -6.29 2.62
CA THR A 64 -3.19 -7.50 2.58
C THR A 64 -4.66 -7.12 2.70
N LEU A 65 -5.46 -7.49 1.72
CA LEU A 65 -6.89 -7.19 1.73
C LEU A 65 -7.58 -7.79 2.96
N THR A 66 -8.37 -6.98 3.61
CA THR A 66 -9.30 -7.41 4.66
C THR A 66 -10.64 -7.80 4.07
N VAL A 67 -11.46 -8.55 4.83
CA VAL A 67 -12.80 -8.92 4.40
C VAL A 67 -13.70 -7.70 4.12
N GLN A 68 -13.51 -6.61 4.88
CA GLN A 68 -14.26 -5.38 4.71
C GLN A 68 -13.92 -4.61 3.43
N GLU A 69 -12.73 -4.83 2.87
CA GLU A 69 -12.27 -4.18 1.63
C GLU A 69 -12.73 -4.94 0.38
N LEU A 70 -13.22 -6.16 0.55
CA LEU A 70 -13.81 -6.93 -0.55
C LEU A 70 -15.24 -6.46 -0.80
N PRO A 71 -15.65 -6.28 -2.07
CA PRO A 71 -17.05 -6.03 -2.38
C PRO A 71 -17.93 -7.16 -1.84
N SER A 72 -19.09 -6.81 -1.28
CA SER A 72 -20.08 -7.81 -0.87
C SER A 72 -20.51 -8.62 -2.11
N HIS A 73 -20.29 -9.93 -2.06
CA HIS A 73 -20.66 -10.82 -3.15
C HIS A 73 -21.18 -12.15 -2.59
N GLY A 74 -21.97 -12.85 -3.38
CA GLY A 74 -22.50 -14.17 -3.05
C GLY A 74 -22.43 -15.09 -4.26
N HIS A 75 -22.27 -16.37 -4.03
CA HIS A 75 -22.33 -17.39 -5.06
C HIS A 75 -23.69 -18.08 -4.99
N GLY A 76 -24.49 -17.98 -6.06
CA GLY A 76 -25.73 -18.72 -6.21
C GLY A 76 -25.44 -20.08 -6.84
N TYR A 77 -25.87 -21.15 -6.16
CA TYR A 77 -25.82 -22.50 -6.73
C TYR A 77 -27.24 -22.94 -7.09
N THR A 78 -27.46 -23.35 -8.33
CA THR A 78 -28.73 -23.96 -8.75
C THR A 78 -28.56 -25.47 -8.68
N TYR A 79 -29.27 -26.11 -7.77
CA TYR A 79 -29.31 -27.56 -7.69
C TYR A 79 -30.54 -28.08 -8.45
N THR A 80 -30.35 -28.92 -9.46
CA THR A 80 -31.41 -29.70 -10.09
C THR A 80 -31.41 -31.09 -9.47
N GLY A 81 -32.24 -31.28 -8.43
CA GLY A 81 -32.38 -32.56 -7.76
C GLY A 81 -33.79 -32.69 -7.14
N GLN A 82 -34.35 -33.90 -7.12
CA GLN A 82 -35.62 -34.15 -6.43
C GLN A 82 -35.45 -34.00 -4.93
N SER A 83 -36.29 -33.16 -4.32
CA SER A 83 -36.38 -32.99 -2.88
C SER A 83 -37.05 -34.22 -2.27
N SER A 84 -36.34 -34.99 -1.47
CA SER A 84 -36.93 -35.94 -0.55
C SER A 84 -36.99 -35.29 0.83
N THR A 85 -38.19 -34.87 1.22
CA THR A 85 -38.44 -34.30 2.53
C THR A 85 -38.54 -35.41 3.60
N THR A 86 -37.42 -35.63 4.29
CA THR A 86 -37.48 -36.26 5.61
C THR A 86 -36.31 -35.73 6.48
N GLY A 87 -36.64 -34.79 7.38
CA GLY A 87 -35.81 -34.42 8.55
C GLY A 87 -34.78 -33.31 8.35
N THR A 88 -34.99 -32.25 9.14
CA THR A 88 -34.03 -31.21 9.55
C THR A 88 -32.89 -30.86 8.59
N GLY A 89 -33.13 -29.91 7.68
CA GLY A 89 -32.13 -28.98 7.20
C GLY A 89 -31.02 -29.50 6.27
N ALA A 90 -31.01 -30.76 5.86
CA ALA A 90 -30.05 -31.30 4.93
C ALA A 90 -30.62 -31.43 3.51
N ILE A 91 -30.05 -30.72 2.55
CA ILE A 91 -30.35 -30.90 1.13
C ILE A 91 -29.64 -32.20 0.67
N ARG A 92 -30.42 -33.23 0.34
CA ARG A 92 -29.88 -34.44 -0.26
C ARG A 92 -29.94 -34.33 -1.77
N LEU A 93 -28.78 -34.39 -2.41
CA LEU A 93 -28.65 -34.51 -3.86
C LEU A 93 -28.79 -35.98 -4.23
N VAL A 94 -29.84 -36.33 -4.99
CA VAL A 94 -30.07 -37.71 -5.49
C VAL A 94 -29.66 -37.74 -6.97
N ASN A 95 -28.65 -38.52 -7.30
CA ASN A 95 -28.30 -38.82 -8.70
C ASN A 95 -29.39 -39.75 -9.31
N PRO A 96 -29.60 -39.72 -10.65
CA PRO A 96 -30.58 -40.57 -11.34
C PRO A 96 -30.39 -42.09 -11.18
N GLY A 97 -29.39 -42.53 -10.43
CA GLY A 97 -29.13 -43.95 -10.12
C GLY A 97 -29.35 -44.32 -8.65
N GLY A 98 -30.01 -43.48 -7.84
CA GLY A 98 -30.43 -43.83 -6.46
C GLY A 98 -29.35 -43.83 -5.39
N THR A 99 -28.12 -43.43 -5.70
CA THR A 99 -27.07 -43.30 -4.70
C THR A 99 -27.11 -41.90 -4.07
N VAL A 100 -27.41 -41.84 -2.78
CA VAL A 100 -27.46 -40.61 -2.01
C VAL A 100 -26.03 -40.25 -1.53
N ASN A 101 -25.39 -39.30 -2.15
CA ASN A 101 -24.16 -38.72 -1.62
C ASN A 101 -24.53 -37.55 -0.70
N ALA A 102 -24.41 -37.75 0.61
CA ALA A 102 -24.48 -36.66 1.55
C ALA A 102 -23.24 -35.78 1.36
N TYR A 103 -23.42 -34.61 0.77
CA TYR A 103 -22.39 -33.60 0.71
C TYR A 103 -22.33 -32.84 2.05
N THR A 104 -21.49 -33.28 2.96
CA THR A 104 -21.09 -32.51 4.13
C THR A 104 -19.72 -31.93 3.84
N GLY A 105 -19.68 -30.76 3.30
CA GLY A 105 -18.42 -30.07 3.06
C GLY A 105 -18.63 -28.73 2.35
N GLU A 106 -18.06 -27.70 2.87
CA GLU A 106 -17.89 -26.43 2.18
C GLU A 106 -17.11 -26.70 0.89
N LYS A 107 -17.80 -26.68 -0.25
CA LYS A 107 -17.18 -26.78 -1.57
C LYS A 107 -17.17 -25.46 -2.33
N ASP A 108 -17.17 -24.39 -1.64
CA ASP A 108 -16.63 -23.16 -2.16
C ASP A 108 -15.12 -23.27 -2.04
N GLY A 109 -14.49 -23.67 -3.13
CA GLY A 109 -13.04 -23.70 -3.18
C GLY A 109 -12.52 -22.35 -2.71
N ARG A 110 -11.85 -22.33 -1.56
CA ARG A 110 -11.23 -21.10 -1.06
C ARG A 110 -10.29 -20.60 -2.14
N THR A 111 -10.66 -19.48 -2.77
CA THR A 111 -9.85 -18.85 -3.81
C THR A 111 -9.09 -17.70 -3.16
N GLY A 112 -7.78 -17.67 -3.36
CA GLY A 112 -6.90 -16.63 -2.84
C GLY A 112 -5.98 -17.13 -1.73
N GLY A 113 -4.77 -16.58 -1.69
CA GLY A 113 -3.70 -16.96 -0.75
C GLY A 113 -3.58 -16.05 0.46
N GLY A 114 -4.35 -14.97 0.57
CA GLY A 114 -4.23 -14.00 1.66
C GLY A 114 -2.85 -13.33 1.74
N GLN A 115 -2.09 -13.34 0.64
CA GLN A 115 -0.77 -12.74 0.61
C GLN A 115 -0.85 -11.24 0.39
N PRO A 116 0.07 -10.44 0.95
CA PRO A 116 0.14 -9.03 0.66
C PRO A 116 0.47 -8.80 -0.82
N HIS A 117 -0.05 -7.72 -1.38
CA HIS A 117 0.29 -7.21 -2.70
C HIS A 117 1.01 -5.88 -2.59
N SER A 118 1.86 -5.60 -3.58
CA SER A 118 2.56 -4.32 -3.65
C SER A 118 1.61 -3.18 -3.94
N ASN A 119 1.72 -2.12 -3.13
CA ASN A 119 0.98 -0.86 -3.28
C ASN A 119 1.80 0.20 -4.03
N MET A 120 2.99 -0.20 -4.53
CA MET A 120 3.94 0.69 -5.17
C MET A 120 3.62 0.85 -6.65
N PRO A 121 3.36 2.08 -7.16
CA PRO A 121 3.32 2.34 -8.58
C PRO A 121 4.72 2.17 -9.20
N PRO A 122 4.86 2.11 -10.54
CA PRO A 122 6.17 2.21 -11.18
C PRO A 122 6.90 3.47 -10.70
N TYR A 123 8.15 3.34 -10.28
CA TYR A 123 8.91 4.43 -9.67
C TYR A 123 10.35 4.50 -10.17
N LEU A 124 10.95 5.66 -10.03
CA LEU A 124 12.38 5.88 -10.11
C LEU A 124 12.89 6.29 -8.72
N ALA A 125 13.77 5.50 -8.14
CA ALA A 125 14.39 5.85 -6.86
C ALA A 125 15.46 6.92 -7.06
N VAL A 126 15.36 7.98 -6.28
CA VAL A 126 16.34 9.09 -6.23
C VAL A 126 16.66 9.42 -4.79
N ASN A 127 17.82 10.01 -4.54
CA ASN A 127 18.16 10.53 -3.22
C ASN A 127 17.33 11.78 -2.93
N ILE A 128 16.66 11.80 -1.79
CA ILE A 128 15.84 12.91 -1.29
C ILE A 128 16.46 13.41 0.01
N TRP A 129 16.72 14.71 0.10
CA TRP A 129 17.32 15.36 1.25
C TRP A 129 16.48 16.52 1.72
N ARG A 130 16.32 16.66 3.01
CA ARG A 130 15.67 17.81 3.65
C ARG A 130 16.73 18.63 4.37
N ARG A 131 16.78 19.94 4.09
CA ARG A 131 17.66 20.85 4.81
C ARG A 131 17.16 21.07 6.25
N THR A 132 18.04 20.91 7.24
CA THR A 132 17.74 21.06 8.66
C THR A 132 18.44 22.23 9.34
N ALA A 133 19.58 22.70 8.80
CA ALA A 133 20.27 23.89 9.26
C ALA A 133 21.16 24.52 8.16
#